data_c17e077b34864ff3513e8179920cbea0
#
_entry.id   c17e077b34864ff3513e8179920cbea0
#
_cell.length_a   1.000
_cell.length_b   1.000
_cell.length_c   1.000
_cell.angle_alpha   90.00
_cell.angle_beta   90.00
_cell.angle_gamma   90.00
#
_symmetry.space_group_name_H-M   'P 1'
#
loop_
_entity.id
_entity.type
_entity.pdbx_description
1 polymer ?
#
loop_
_entity_poly.entity_id
_entity_poly.type
_entity_poly.pdbx_seq_one_letter_code
_entity_poly.pdbx_strand_id
1 'polypeptide(L)'
;QEILSTNYDARIYLTGIELKSGTAHSDILGGSSLECAQRLSLTEKENSFTLSFSALDLIETDKIKYAYKIDQSHANWIYAENNKINLSMLPAGNYTLSVKACNSQGVWSPHIKELKIKILPPWWRTWWAYTIYTGIVLCIILLIIRNLRSRHKQKQIMQAIEVENEKQQKINNMKLQFFANISHELRTPLSLIINPLEEFFVDHPEYRKGILDMVKQNAD
;
A
#
# COMPACT_ATOMS: atom_id res chain seq x y z
N GLN A 1 62.73 46.47 6.43
CA GLN A 1 61.70 45.71 7.16
C GLN A 1 61.31 44.48 6.25
N GLU A 2 61.95 43.34 6.51
CA GLU A 2 61.59 42.07 5.91
C GLU A 2 60.15 41.76 6.35
N ILE A 3 59.25 41.74 5.38
CA ILE A 3 57.94 41.15 5.55
C ILE A 3 58.18 39.62 5.55
N LEU A 4 58.31 39.07 6.75
CA LEU A 4 58.18 37.62 6.96
C LEU A 4 56.81 37.23 6.41
N SER A 5 56.81 36.68 5.19
CA SER A 5 55.65 35.93 4.67
C SER A 5 55.47 34.71 5.57
N THR A 6 54.71 34.84 6.64
CA THR A 6 54.37 33.74 7.53
C THR A 6 53.56 32.76 6.71
N ASN A 7 54.23 31.70 6.25
CA ASN A 7 53.58 30.62 5.57
C ASN A 7 52.65 29.94 6.58
N TYR A 8 51.32 30.22 6.50
CA TYR A 8 50.33 29.67 7.40
C TYR A 8 50.07 28.23 6.98
N ASP A 9 50.64 27.26 7.68
CA ASP A 9 50.60 25.83 7.37
C ASP A 9 49.74 25.07 8.42
N ALA A 10 48.57 25.60 8.77
CA ALA A 10 47.72 24.99 9.77
C ALA A 10 46.89 23.87 9.15
N ARG A 11 46.93 22.67 9.77
CA ARG A 11 46.07 21.53 9.43
C ARG A 11 44.76 21.65 10.17
N ILE A 12 43.67 21.26 9.50
CA ILE A 12 42.31 21.33 10.00
C ILE A 12 41.85 19.95 10.45
N TYR A 13 41.32 19.88 11.65
CA TYR A 13 40.79 18.65 12.24
C TYR A 13 39.32 18.83 12.58
N LEU A 14 38.56 17.74 12.41
CA LEU A 14 37.17 17.66 12.85
C LEU A 14 37.18 17.36 14.36
N THR A 15 36.63 18.24 15.17
CA THR A 15 36.64 18.13 16.64
C THR A 15 35.33 17.72 17.24
N GLY A 16 34.21 17.93 16.50
CA GLY A 16 32.90 17.57 17.01
C GLY A 16 31.86 17.40 15.93
N ILE A 17 30.88 16.55 16.21
CA ILE A 17 29.67 16.36 15.42
C ILE A 17 28.50 16.45 16.40
N GLU A 18 27.63 17.41 16.20
CA GLU A 18 26.40 17.60 16.96
C GLU A 18 25.21 17.30 16.03
N LEU A 19 24.45 16.25 16.30
CA LEU A 19 23.23 15.92 15.57
C LEU A 19 22.04 16.62 16.21
N LYS A 20 21.14 17.16 15.42
CA LYS A 20 19.91 17.76 15.94
C LYS A 20 18.99 16.74 16.62
N SER A 21 19.15 15.47 16.31
CA SER A 21 18.38 14.32 16.85
C SER A 21 19.02 13.66 18.08
N GLY A 22 20.16 14.12 18.57
CA GLY A 22 20.88 13.53 19.72
C GLY A 22 22.39 13.38 19.50
N THR A 23 23.06 12.63 20.38
CA THR A 23 24.51 12.37 20.31
C THR A 23 24.86 11.46 19.13
N ALA A 24 25.96 11.80 18.44
CA ALA A 24 26.50 10.98 17.34
C ALA A 24 26.86 9.56 17.84
N HIS A 25 26.29 8.53 17.21
CA HIS A 25 26.65 7.15 17.46
C HIS A 25 27.98 6.84 16.76
N SER A 26 28.79 5.95 17.36
CA SER A 26 30.10 5.53 16.83
C SER A 26 30.06 5.02 15.36
N ASP A 27 28.92 4.49 14.93
CA ASP A 27 28.71 3.95 13.57
C ASP A 27 28.73 5.02 12.48
N ILE A 28 28.50 6.28 12.82
CA ILE A 28 28.48 7.41 11.87
C ILE A 28 29.85 7.64 11.24
N LEU A 29 30.91 7.36 11.99
CA LEU A 29 32.30 7.56 11.59
C LEU A 29 32.97 6.34 10.94
N GLY A 30 32.24 5.23 10.82
CA GLY A 30 32.78 3.98 10.26
C GLY A 30 33.98 3.43 11.04
N GLY A 31 33.99 3.63 12.38
CA GLY A 31 35.06 3.13 13.27
C GLY A 31 36.33 3.98 13.30
N SER A 32 36.37 5.14 12.63
CA SER A 32 37.49 6.07 12.66
C SER A 32 37.36 7.05 13.83
N SER A 33 38.49 7.54 14.38
CA SER A 33 38.47 8.68 15.31
C SER A 33 37.98 9.94 14.59
N LEU A 34 37.30 10.83 15.32
CA LEU A 34 36.81 12.12 14.79
C LEU A 34 37.85 12.89 14.00
N GLU A 35 39.06 12.96 14.51
CA GLU A 35 40.17 13.73 13.92
C GLU A 35 40.60 13.20 12.55
N CYS A 36 40.56 11.86 12.39
CA CYS A 36 40.96 11.16 11.15
C CYS A 36 39.77 10.89 10.22
N ALA A 37 38.55 11.30 10.60
CA ALA A 37 37.36 10.99 9.82
C ALA A 37 37.44 11.61 8.42
N GLN A 38 37.35 10.75 7.40
CA GLN A 38 37.24 11.14 5.99
C GLN A 38 35.85 10.88 5.42
N ARG A 39 35.04 10.07 6.11
CA ARG A 39 33.68 9.70 5.68
C ARG A 39 32.72 9.81 6.85
N LEU A 40 31.55 10.32 6.55
CA LEU A 40 30.44 10.44 7.47
C LEU A 40 29.22 9.80 6.82
N SER A 41 28.62 8.80 7.45
CA SER A 41 27.41 8.12 6.95
C SER A 41 26.24 8.45 7.87
N LEU A 42 25.24 9.16 7.36
CA LEU A 42 24.07 9.62 8.09
C LEU A 42 22.80 9.04 7.50
N THR A 43 21.79 8.85 8.33
CA THR A 43 20.44 8.51 7.92
C THR A 43 19.64 9.77 7.54
N GLU A 44 18.50 9.60 6.88
CA GLU A 44 17.60 10.71 6.55
C GLU A 44 17.16 11.50 7.80
N LYS A 45 17.02 10.85 8.94
CA LYS A 45 16.63 11.48 10.22
C LYS A 45 17.74 12.36 10.81
N GLU A 46 18.97 12.13 10.40
CA GLU A 46 20.19 12.80 10.84
C GLU A 46 20.70 13.80 9.81
N ASN A 47 19.87 14.24 8.87
CA ASN A 47 20.23 15.12 7.77
C ASN A 47 20.47 16.59 8.17
N SER A 48 20.38 16.89 9.47
CA SER A 48 20.62 18.21 10.05
C SER A 48 21.60 18.06 11.20
N PHE A 49 22.81 18.59 11.01
CA PHE A 49 23.92 18.41 11.95
C PHE A 49 24.87 19.59 11.89
N THR A 50 25.65 19.77 12.97
CA THR A 50 26.67 20.79 13.10
C THR A 50 28.05 20.10 13.22
N LEU A 51 28.97 20.52 12.39
CA LEU A 51 30.37 20.07 12.41
C LEU A 51 31.23 21.13 13.05
N SER A 52 32.05 20.76 14.03
CA SER A 52 33.02 21.63 14.68
C SER A 52 34.40 21.32 14.18
N PHE A 53 35.15 22.34 13.76
CA PHE A 53 36.53 22.20 13.27
C PHE A 53 37.48 22.95 14.14
N SER A 54 38.73 22.50 14.19
CA SER A 54 39.84 23.25 14.80
C SER A 54 41.04 23.22 13.88
N ALA A 55 41.66 24.36 13.68
CA ALA A 55 42.96 24.43 13.03
C ALA A 55 44.02 24.56 14.12
N LEU A 56 45.07 23.77 14.02
CA LEU A 56 46.20 23.86 14.93
C LEU A 56 47.02 25.12 14.59
N ASP A 57 46.73 26.19 15.27
CA ASP A 57 47.55 27.43 15.29
C ASP A 57 48.00 27.67 16.72
N LEU A 58 49.31 27.73 16.90
CA LEU A 58 49.95 27.89 18.23
C LEU A 58 49.92 29.34 18.73
N ILE A 59 49.49 30.29 17.92
CA ILE A 59 49.69 31.72 18.26
C ILE A 59 48.36 32.43 18.64
N GLU A 60 47.25 32.23 17.90
CA GLU A 60 45.98 32.94 18.18
C GLU A 60 44.77 32.07 17.73
N THR A 61 44.36 31.14 18.55
CA THR A 61 43.25 30.19 18.23
C THR A 61 41.90 30.89 18.08
N ASP A 62 41.67 32.00 18.76
CA ASP A 62 40.34 32.64 18.83
C ASP A 62 40.02 33.55 17.62
N LYS A 63 40.99 33.83 16.75
CA LYS A 63 40.81 34.68 15.59
C LYS A 63 40.85 33.97 14.24
N ILE A 64 40.83 32.65 14.26
CA ILE A 64 40.86 31.84 13.04
C ILE A 64 39.51 31.94 12.33
N LYS A 65 39.54 32.27 11.04
CA LYS A 65 38.34 32.25 10.18
C LYS A 65 38.30 30.99 9.35
N TYR A 66 37.08 30.44 9.18
CA TYR A 66 36.87 29.24 8.39
C TYR A 66 36.04 29.57 7.14
N ALA A 67 36.32 28.89 6.06
CA ALA A 67 35.44 28.88 4.90
C ALA A 67 35.24 27.45 4.43
N TYR A 68 34.04 27.18 3.96
CA TYR A 68 33.65 25.85 3.48
C TYR A 68 32.92 25.91 2.15
N LYS A 69 32.95 24.80 1.40
CA LYS A 69 32.13 24.59 0.21
C LYS A 69 31.59 23.18 0.21
N ILE A 70 30.41 22.99 -0.37
CA ILE A 70 29.79 21.67 -0.60
C ILE A 70 29.70 21.48 -2.11
N ASP A 71 30.25 20.39 -2.60
CA ASP A 71 30.50 20.15 -4.03
C ASP A 71 29.22 20.06 -4.88
N GLN A 72 28.07 19.69 -4.31
CA GLN A 72 26.82 19.58 -5.06
C GLN A 72 25.90 20.81 -4.99
N SER A 73 26.14 21.73 -4.07
CA SER A 73 25.21 22.85 -3.83
C SER A 73 25.75 24.21 -4.22
N HIS A 74 27.04 24.49 -3.99
CA HIS A 74 27.60 25.82 -4.19
C HIS A 74 29.04 25.73 -4.69
N ALA A 75 29.27 26.32 -5.85
CA ALA A 75 30.61 26.46 -6.40
C ALA A 75 31.51 27.43 -5.60
N ASN A 76 30.90 28.30 -4.80
CA ASN A 76 31.58 29.37 -4.08
C ASN A 76 31.86 28.99 -2.62
N TRP A 77 32.96 29.54 -2.07
CA TRP A 77 33.31 29.41 -0.67
C TRP A 77 32.37 30.24 0.20
N ILE A 78 31.80 29.62 1.23
CA ILE A 78 30.97 30.26 2.25
C ILE A 78 31.81 30.45 3.47
N TYR A 79 31.82 31.71 3.99
CA TYR A 79 32.57 32.02 5.19
C TYR A 79 31.76 31.65 6.42
N ALA A 80 32.36 30.87 7.32
CA ALA A 80 31.74 30.51 8.58
C ALA A 80 32.03 31.64 9.62
N GLU A 81 31.00 31.98 10.38
CA GLU A 81 31.15 32.99 11.47
C GLU A 81 32.04 32.49 12.61
N ASN A 82 32.00 31.14 12.83
CA ASN A 82 32.69 30.45 13.90
C ASN A 82 33.38 29.20 13.38
N ASN A 83 34.00 28.44 14.28
CA ASN A 83 34.55 27.12 14.00
C ASN A 83 33.49 26.01 13.77
N LYS A 84 32.18 26.39 13.74
CA LYS A 84 31.04 25.48 13.56
C LYS A 84 30.39 25.72 12.20
N ILE A 85 30.19 24.62 11.47
CA ILE A 85 29.47 24.62 10.19
C ILE A 85 28.14 23.89 10.39
N ASN A 86 27.04 24.62 10.22
CA ASN A 86 25.70 24.08 10.38
C ASN A 86 25.13 23.69 9.01
N LEU A 87 24.86 22.41 8.85
CA LEU A 87 24.28 21.84 7.65
C LEU A 87 22.86 21.33 7.98
N SER A 88 21.86 21.90 7.33
CA SER A 88 20.46 21.59 7.61
C SER A 88 19.74 21.04 6.39
N MET A 89 18.92 19.99 6.59
CA MET A 89 18.01 19.41 5.60
C MET A 89 18.69 18.97 4.30
N LEU A 90 19.88 18.37 4.41
CA LEU A 90 20.56 17.82 3.23
C LEU A 90 19.76 16.64 2.67
N PRO A 91 19.40 16.63 1.36
CA PRO A 91 18.77 15.50 0.72
C PRO A 91 19.62 14.22 0.75
N ALA A 92 19.00 13.05 0.53
CA ALA A 92 19.76 11.82 0.36
C ALA A 92 20.70 11.92 -0.84
N GLY A 93 21.98 11.61 -0.62
CA GLY A 93 23.02 11.75 -1.64
C GLY A 93 24.43 11.64 -1.07
N ASN A 94 25.42 11.85 -1.95
CA ASN A 94 26.83 11.92 -1.58
C ASN A 94 27.31 13.35 -1.76
N TYR A 95 27.94 13.89 -0.72
CA TYR A 95 28.43 15.25 -0.68
C TYR A 95 29.91 15.25 -0.30
N THR A 96 30.67 16.21 -0.80
CA THR A 96 32.04 16.45 -0.36
C THR A 96 32.10 17.84 0.24
N LEU A 97 32.32 17.89 1.55
CA LEU A 97 32.53 19.14 2.29
C LEU A 97 34.03 19.42 2.29
N SER A 98 34.43 20.54 1.70
CA SER A 98 35.80 21.05 1.75
C SER A 98 35.85 22.24 2.72
N VAL A 99 36.79 22.22 3.66
CA VAL A 99 36.97 23.26 4.68
C VAL A 99 38.39 23.77 4.61
N LYS A 100 38.57 25.10 4.65
CA LYS A 100 39.84 25.78 4.75
C LYS A 100 39.83 26.79 5.91
N ALA A 101 41.00 27.05 6.48
CA ALA A 101 41.18 27.98 7.57
C ALA A 101 42.09 29.17 7.18
N CYS A 102 41.85 30.29 7.82
CA CYS A 102 42.58 31.51 7.61
C CYS A 102 43.05 32.06 8.98
N ASN A 103 44.29 32.52 9.09
CA ASN A 103 44.83 33.10 10.31
C ASN A 103 44.26 34.50 10.57
N SER A 104 44.62 35.09 11.71
CA SER A 104 44.25 36.48 12.12
C SER A 104 44.73 37.54 11.13
N GLN A 105 45.77 37.27 10.35
CA GLN A 105 46.35 38.20 9.36
C GLN A 105 45.69 38.09 7.98
N GLY A 106 44.71 37.22 7.78
CA GLY A 106 44.01 37.04 6.50
C GLY A 106 44.69 36.07 5.53
N VAL A 107 45.71 35.32 5.97
CA VAL A 107 46.41 34.34 5.14
C VAL A 107 45.69 32.96 5.20
N TRP A 108 45.30 32.43 4.07
CA TRP A 108 44.64 31.13 3.97
C TRP A 108 45.63 30.00 3.99
N SER A 109 45.34 28.92 4.75
CA SER A 109 46.11 27.68 4.72
C SER A 109 45.98 27.02 3.37
N PRO A 110 47.06 26.43 2.81
CA PRO A 110 47.02 25.60 1.61
C PRO A 110 46.34 24.24 1.85
N HIS A 111 46.24 23.84 3.13
CA HIS A 111 45.60 22.57 3.49
C HIS A 111 44.09 22.70 3.53
N ILE A 112 43.42 21.87 2.67
CA ILE A 112 41.98 21.76 2.63
C ILE A 112 41.62 20.43 3.26
N LYS A 113 40.74 20.46 4.27
CA LYS A 113 40.16 19.23 4.83
C LYS A 113 38.93 18.83 4.00
N GLU A 114 38.97 17.65 3.43
CA GLU A 114 37.82 17.08 2.72
C GLU A 114 37.12 16.04 3.59
N LEU A 115 35.79 16.14 3.70
CA LEU A 115 34.94 15.20 4.40
C LEU A 115 33.84 14.73 3.45
N LYS A 116 33.81 13.44 3.16
CA LYS A 116 32.76 12.80 2.34
C LYS A 116 31.56 12.48 3.22
N ILE A 117 30.43 13.11 2.93
CA ILE A 117 29.18 12.93 3.66
C ILE A 117 28.22 12.12 2.79
N LYS A 118 27.76 10.99 3.30
CA LYS A 118 26.78 10.13 2.63
C LYS A 118 25.50 10.12 3.43
N ILE A 119 24.40 10.63 2.86
CA ILE A 119 23.07 10.57 3.44
C ILE A 119 22.29 9.46 2.77
N LEU A 120 21.92 8.43 3.55
CA LEU A 120 21.22 7.26 3.06
C LEU A 120 19.75 7.61 2.78
N PRO A 121 19.18 7.13 1.65
CA PRO A 121 17.76 7.29 1.39
C PRO A 121 16.94 6.46 2.38
N PRO A 122 15.68 6.89 2.67
CA PRO A 122 14.79 6.13 3.53
C PRO A 122 14.47 4.76 2.92
N TRP A 123 14.23 3.78 3.78
CA TRP A 123 14.00 2.38 3.37
C TRP A 123 12.84 2.20 2.39
N TRP A 124 11.81 3.06 2.45
CA TRP A 124 10.65 3.00 1.54
C TRP A 124 10.92 3.54 0.12
N ARG A 125 12.07 4.18 -0.11
CA ARG A 125 12.53 4.64 -1.43
C ARG A 125 13.59 3.73 -2.05
N THR A 126 13.77 2.52 -1.50
CA THR A 126 14.66 1.53 -2.05
C THR A 126 13.98 0.73 -3.16
N TRP A 127 14.76 0.18 -4.09
CA TRP A 127 14.24 -0.57 -5.26
C TRP A 127 13.34 -1.74 -4.87
N TRP A 128 13.67 -2.45 -3.78
CA TRP A 128 12.88 -3.56 -3.28
C TRP A 128 11.52 -3.13 -2.68
N ALA A 129 11.41 -1.91 -2.13
CA ALA A 129 10.15 -1.38 -1.66
C ALA A 129 9.17 -1.17 -2.83
N TYR A 130 9.66 -0.70 -3.97
CA TYR A 130 8.83 -0.57 -5.18
C TYR A 130 8.36 -1.92 -5.71
N THR A 131 9.16 -2.99 -5.62
CA THR A 131 8.71 -4.34 -6.00
C THR A 131 7.60 -4.86 -5.10
N ILE A 132 7.65 -4.57 -3.80
CA ILE A 132 6.57 -4.90 -2.87
C ILE A 132 5.30 -4.09 -3.21
N TYR A 133 5.41 -2.80 -3.47
CA TYR A 133 4.26 -1.97 -3.83
C TYR A 133 3.58 -2.45 -5.10
N THR A 134 4.36 -2.77 -6.15
CA THR A 134 3.80 -3.33 -7.40
C THR A 134 3.15 -4.68 -7.16
N GLY A 135 3.72 -5.54 -6.31
CA GLY A 135 3.12 -6.82 -5.92
C GLY A 135 1.78 -6.67 -5.21
N ILE A 136 1.69 -5.72 -4.27
CA ILE A 136 0.43 -5.41 -3.57
C ILE A 136 -0.65 -4.92 -4.55
N VAL A 137 -0.29 -3.98 -5.44
CA VAL A 137 -1.23 -3.46 -6.44
C VAL A 137 -1.73 -4.57 -7.35
N LEU A 138 -0.85 -5.44 -7.84
CA LEU A 138 -1.20 -6.58 -8.67
C LEU A 138 -2.15 -7.54 -7.93
N CYS A 139 -1.87 -7.84 -6.66
CA CYS A 139 -2.73 -8.69 -5.83
C CYS A 139 -4.13 -8.09 -5.68
N ILE A 140 -4.25 -6.79 -5.43
CA ILE A 140 -5.53 -6.10 -5.34
C ILE A 140 -6.31 -6.20 -6.66
N ILE A 141 -5.66 -5.98 -7.79
CA ILE A 141 -6.27 -6.09 -9.11
C ILE A 141 -6.81 -7.51 -9.35
N LEU A 142 -6.01 -8.54 -9.03
CA LEU A 142 -6.42 -9.94 -9.17
C LEU A 142 -7.63 -10.28 -8.27
N LEU A 143 -7.66 -9.78 -7.04
CA LEU A 143 -8.80 -9.94 -6.14
C LEU A 143 -10.07 -9.27 -6.68
N ILE A 144 -9.95 -8.08 -7.24
CA ILE A 144 -11.08 -7.38 -7.87
C ILE A 144 -11.60 -8.18 -9.07
N ILE A 145 -10.72 -8.63 -9.96
CA ILE A 145 -11.09 -9.43 -11.13
C ILE A 145 -11.79 -10.72 -10.70
N ARG A 146 -11.24 -11.41 -9.69
CA ARG A 146 -11.84 -12.64 -9.15
C ARG A 146 -13.23 -12.38 -8.58
N ASN A 147 -13.41 -11.30 -7.83
CA ASN A 147 -14.70 -10.91 -7.25
C ASN A 147 -15.74 -10.57 -8.35
N LEU A 148 -15.34 -9.81 -9.36
CA LEU A 148 -16.21 -9.49 -10.50
C LEU A 148 -16.63 -10.74 -11.26
N ARG A 149 -15.70 -11.66 -11.55
CA ARG A 149 -16.01 -12.95 -12.22
C ARG A 149 -16.97 -13.81 -11.39
N SER A 150 -16.78 -13.84 -10.07
CA SER A 150 -17.68 -14.57 -9.17
C SER A 150 -19.09 -14.00 -9.20
N ARG A 151 -19.24 -12.69 -9.15
CA ARG A 151 -20.55 -12.01 -9.24
C ARG A 151 -21.25 -12.25 -10.58
N HIS A 152 -20.51 -12.27 -11.69
CA HIS A 152 -21.08 -12.59 -12.99
C HIS A 152 -21.61 -14.04 -13.06
N LYS A 153 -20.84 -15.02 -12.54
CA LYS A 153 -21.30 -16.41 -12.47
C LYS A 153 -22.55 -16.57 -11.61
N GLN A 154 -22.62 -15.92 -10.45
CA GLN A 154 -23.80 -15.96 -9.59
C GLN A 154 -25.04 -15.41 -10.28
N LYS A 155 -24.91 -14.29 -11.01
CA LYS A 155 -26.04 -13.72 -11.78
C LYS A 155 -26.53 -14.69 -12.87
N GLN A 156 -25.64 -15.34 -13.60
CA GLN A 156 -26.02 -16.33 -14.63
C GLN A 156 -26.76 -17.53 -14.02
N ILE A 157 -26.28 -18.04 -12.88
CA ILE A 157 -26.95 -19.15 -12.17
C ILE A 157 -28.32 -18.72 -11.68
N MET A 158 -28.47 -17.52 -11.09
CA MET A 158 -29.78 -17.01 -10.65
C MET A 158 -30.76 -16.88 -11.81
N GLN A 159 -30.34 -16.33 -12.94
CA GLN A 159 -31.18 -16.21 -14.14
C GLN A 159 -31.61 -17.59 -14.68
N ALA A 160 -30.72 -18.57 -14.68
CA ALA A 160 -31.05 -19.94 -15.12
C ALA A 160 -32.09 -20.60 -14.19
N ILE A 161 -31.96 -20.41 -12.87
CA ILE A 161 -32.94 -20.92 -11.88
C ILE A 161 -34.30 -20.21 -12.06
N GLU A 162 -34.31 -18.91 -12.29
CA GLU A 162 -35.55 -18.14 -12.49
C GLU A 162 -36.31 -18.65 -13.72
N VAL A 163 -35.64 -18.81 -14.85
CA VAL A 163 -36.22 -19.37 -16.08
C VAL A 163 -36.78 -20.78 -15.85
N GLU A 164 -36.07 -21.65 -15.12
CA GLU A 164 -36.54 -23.02 -14.81
C GLU A 164 -37.76 -22.99 -13.88
N ASN A 165 -37.77 -22.12 -12.87
CA ASN A 165 -38.94 -21.93 -12.00
C ASN A 165 -40.18 -21.45 -12.76
N GLU A 166 -40.01 -20.49 -13.69
CA GLU A 166 -41.12 -20.05 -14.56
C GLU A 166 -41.68 -21.17 -15.40
N LYS A 167 -40.83 -22.04 -15.99
CA LYS A 167 -41.27 -23.23 -16.74
C LYS A 167 -42.05 -24.18 -15.84
N GLN A 168 -41.55 -24.48 -14.65
CA GLN A 168 -42.23 -25.35 -13.70
C GLN A 168 -43.60 -24.80 -13.29
N GLN A 169 -43.70 -23.51 -13.03
CA GLN A 169 -44.97 -22.85 -12.74
C GLN A 169 -45.96 -22.95 -13.90
N LYS A 170 -45.50 -22.73 -15.14
CA LYS A 170 -46.33 -22.90 -16.34
C LYS A 170 -46.87 -24.31 -16.45
N ILE A 171 -46.01 -25.32 -16.28
CA ILE A 171 -46.42 -26.75 -16.33
C ILE A 171 -47.42 -27.04 -15.22
N ASN A 172 -47.22 -26.54 -14.00
CA ASN A 172 -48.14 -26.76 -12.89
C ASN A 172 -49.50 -26.09 -13.14
N ASN A 173 -49.50 -24.88 -13.64
CA ASN A 173 -50.71 -24.15 -14.01
C ASN A 173 -51.48 -24.90 -15.15
N MET A 174 -50.78 -25.37 -16.17
CA MET A 174 -51.41 -26.20 -17.22
C MET A 174 -52.02 -27.49 -16.68
N LYS A 175 -51.34 -28.18 -15.74
CA LYS A 175 -51.91 -29.37 -15.07
C LYS A 175 -53.18 -29.03 -14.30
N LEU A 176 -53.17 -27.96 -13.51
CA LEU A 176 -54.37 -27.54 -12.76
C LEU A 176 -55.53 -27.19 -13.68
N GLN A 177 -55.28 -26.46 -14.75
CA GLN A 177 -56.27 -26.10 -15.74
C GLN A 177 -56.82 -27.34 -16.46
N PHE A 178 -55.96 -28.30 -16.82
CA PHE A 178 -56.34 -29.56 -17.41
C PHE A 178 -57.28 -30.37 -16.48
N PHE A 179 -56.95 -30.52 -15.20
CA PHE A 179 -57.79 -31.20 -14.23
C PHE A 179 -59.10 -30.49 -14.01
N ALA A 180 -59.10 -29.16 -13.96
CA ALA A 180 -60.34 -28.37 -13.83
C ALA A 180 -61.27 -28.56 -15.03
N ASN A 181 -60.71 -28.50 -16.24
CA ASN A 181 -61.48 -28.69 -17.48
C ASN A 181 -62.02 -30.15 -17.58
N ILE A 182 -61.20 -31.16 -17.31
CA ILE A 182 -61.67 -32.57 -17.30
C ILE A 182 -62.74 -32.77 -16.26
N SER A 183 -62.61 -32.23 -15.06
CA SER A 183 -63.64 -32.32 -14.01
C SER A 183 -64.96 -31.74 -14.45
N HIS A 184 -64.92 -30.62 -15.18
CA HIS A 184 -66.12 -30.01 -15.73
C HIS A 184 -66.72 -30.79 -16.87
N GLU A 185 -65.90 -31.27 -17.81
CA GLU A 185 -66.34 -32.06 -18.95
C GLU A 185 -66.85 -33.47 -18.55
N LEU A 186 -66.28 -34.07 -17.48
CA LEU A 186 -66.80 -35.33 -16.94
C LEU A 186 -68.09 -35.16 -16.13
N ARG A 187 -68.29 -34.02 -15.46
CA ARG A 187 -69.49 -33.80 -14.65
C ARG A 187 -70.75 -33.82 -15.50
N THR A 188 -70.70 -33.23 -16.71
CA THR A 188 -71.85 -33.15 -17.61
C THR A 188 -72.39 -34.52 -18.06
N PRO A 189 -71.55 -35.40 -18.67
CA PRO A 189 -72.01 -36.72 -19.05
C PRO A 189 -72.39 -37.61 -17.85
N LEU A 190 -71.67 -37.44 -16.72
CA LEU A 190 -71.97 -38.22 -15.51
C LEU A 190 -73.32 -37.80 -14.93
N SER A 191 -73.68 -36.51 -14.92
CA SER A 191 -74.97 -36.00 -14.50
C SER A 191 -76.13 -36.50 -15.42
N LEU A 192 -75.84 -36.60 -16.76
CA LEU A 192 -76.80 -37.12 -17.73
C LEU A 192 -77.08 -38.60 -17.50
N ILE A 193 -76.15 -39.40 -16.89
CA ILE A 193 -76.30 -40.75 -16.52
C ILE A 193 -76.97 -40.91 -15.14
N ILE A 194 -76.49 -40.16 -14.15
CA ILE A 194 -76.90 -40.24 -12.75
C ILE A 194 -78.33 -39.75 -12.59
N ASN A 195 -78.72 -38.65 -13.18
CA ASN A 195 -80.06 -38.07 -12.98
C ASN A 195 -81.17 -38.99 -13.44
N PRO A 196 -81.12 -39.56 -14.68
CA PRO A 196 -82.14 -40.54 -15.08
C PRO A 196 -82.11 -41.88 -14.28
N LEU A 197 -80.91 -42.28 -13.80
CA LEU A 197 -80.74 -43.41 -12.93
C LEU A 197 -81.35 -43.17 -11.56
N GLU A 198 -81.23 -42.02 -10.99
CA GLU A 198 -81.86 -41.60 -9.73
C GLU A 198 -83.36 -41.57 -9.87
N GLU A 199 -83.88 -41.00 -10.95
CA GLU A 199 -85.32 -41.02 -11.28
C GLU A 199 -85.86 -42.43 -11.43
N PHE A 200 -85.15 -43.29 -12.15
CA PHE A 200 -85.52 -44.72 -12.27
C PHE A 200 -85.53 -45.46 -10.92
N PHE A 201 -84.60 -45.19 -10.01
CA PHE A 201 -84.57 -45.80 -8.68
C PHE A 201 -85.63 -45.25 -7.72
N VAL A 202 -86.18 -44.08 -7.98
CA VAL A 202 -87.33 -43.59 -7.24
C VAL A 202 -88.58 -44.40 -7.59
N ASP A 203 -88.74 -44.72 -8.86
CA ASP A 203 -89.90 -45.48 -9.35
C ASP A 203 -89.75 -46.95 -9.09
N HIS A 204 -88.50 -47.48 -9.03
CA HIS A 204 -88.22 -48.91 -8.90
C HIS A 204 -87.16 -49.18 -7.80
N PRO A 205 -87.54 -49.09 -6.52
CA PRO A 205 -86.60 -49.17 -5.39
C PRO A 205 -85.96 -50.57 -5.24
N GLU A 206 -86.56 -51.64 -5.76
CA GLU A 206 -86.11 -53.00 -5.71
C GLU A 206 -84.76 -53.23 -6.50
N TYR A 207 -84.56 -52.50 -7.59
CA TYR A 207 -83.31 -52.61 -8.40
C TYR A 207 -82.12 -51.83 -7.80
N ARG A 208 -82.36 -50.93 -6.94
CA ARG A 208 -81.31 -50.08 -6.32
C ARG A 208 -80.29 -50.90 -5.56
N LYS A 209 -80.71 -51.86 -4.81
CA LYS A 209 -79.83 -52.69 -3.97
C LYS A 209 -78.94 -53.60 -4.83
N GLY A 210 -79.45 -54.24 -5.88
CA GLY A 210 -78.65 -55.04 -6.76
C GLY A 210 -77.56 -54.31 -7.55
N ILE A 211 -77.89 -53.13 -8.02
CA ILE A 211 -76.89 -52.29 -8.74
C ILE A 211 -75.84 -51.74 -7.79
N LEU A 212 -76.17 -51.31 -6.56
CA LEU A 212 -75.22 -50.87 -5.53
C LEU A 212 -74.23 -52.06 -5.18
N ASP A 213 -74.68 -53.22 -5.05
CA ASP A 213 -73.83 -54.39 -4.75
C ASP A 213 -72.91 -54.75 -5.93
N MET A 214 -73.37 -54.59 -7.19
CA MET A 214 -72.56 -54.77 -8.38
C MET A 214 -71.48 -53.68 -8.53
N VAL A 215 -71.82 -52.39 -8.22
CA VAL A 215 -70.85 -51.29 -8.24
C VAL A 215 -69.80 -51.48 -7.17
N LYS A 216 -70.15 -51.87 -5.96
CA LYS A 216 -69.21 -52.22 -4.90
C LYS A 216 -68.27 -53.34 -5.29
N GLN A 217 -68.77 -54.37 -5.90
CA GLN A 217 -67.98 -55.56 -6.32
C GLN A 217 -66.97 -55.21 -7.44
N ASN A 218 -67.17 -54.15 -8.24
CA ASN A 218 -66.30 -53.74 -9.32
C ASN A 218 -65.37 -52.50 -8.88
N ALA A 219 -65.53 -52.02 -7.66
CA ALA A 219 -64.74 -50.89 -7.12
C ALA A 219 -63.56 -51.38 -6.22
N ASP A 220 -63.53 -52.62 -5.82
CA ASP A 220 -62.42 -53.30 -5.13
C ASP A 220 -61.48 -53.93 -6.16
#